data_5e63909c0b27a89bd226bdca24b8bae9
#
_entry.id   5e63909c0b27a89bd226bdca24b8bae9
#
_cell.length_a   1.000
_cell.length_b   1.000
_cell.length_c   1.000
_cell.angle_alpha   90.00
_cell.angle_beta   90.00
_cell.angle_gamma   90.00
#
_symmetry.space_group_name_H-M   'P 1'
#
loop_
_entity.id
_entity.type
_entity.pdbx_description
1 polymer ?
#
loop_
_entity_poly.entity_id
_entity_poly.type
_entity_poly.pdbx_seq_one_letter_code
_entity_poly.pdbx_strand_id
1 'polypeptide(L)'
;VLVDDYAHHPREISATIETARKKYPNKDVVAVFQPHTFSRTQAFLDEFADALSKADHVFLCEIFGSIRENTGELTIQDLINRIDGSALIDENSIDVLEKFDNAVILFMGAGDIQKIQRAYEEKIGMSKEF
;
A
#
# COMPACT_ATOMS: atom_id res chain seq x y z
N VAL A 1 8.40 11.67 -3.42
CA VAL A 1 9.14 10.55 -4.01
C VAL A 1 8.22 9.35 -4.13
N LEU A 2 8.18 8.77 -5.31
CA LEU A 2 7.38 7.58 -5.58
C LEU A 2 8.29 6.39 -5.81
N VAL A 3 7.98 5.27 -5.18
CA VAL A 3 8.75 4.03 -5.32
C VAL A 3 7.78 2.91 -5.69
N ASP A 4 8.10 2.20 -6.77
CA ASP A 4 7.36 1.04 -7.22
C ASP A 4 8.15 -0.20 -6.83
N ASP A 5 7.52 -1.10 -6.08
CA ASP A 5 8.20 -2.28 -5.58
C ASP A 5 7.26 -3.48 -5.61
N TYR A 6 7.78 -4.61 -6.07
CA TYR A 6 7.02 -5.87 -6.09
C TYR A 6 6.94 -6.54 -4.72
N ALA A 7 7.30 -5.86 -3.66
CA ALA A 7 7.22 -6.43 -2.32
C ALA A 7 5.83 -6.99 -2.07
N HIS A 8 5.75 -8.28 -1.79
CA HIS A 8 4.48 -8.98 -1.58
C HIS A 8 4.54 -9.97 -0.43
N HIS A 9 5.68 -10.09 0.22
CA HIS A 9 5.87 -10.90 1.41
C HIS A 9 6.16 -9.97 2.59
N PRO A 10 5.73 -10.30 3.82
CA PRO A 10 5.97 -9.40 4.97
C PRO A 10 7.42 -8.98 5.15
N ARG A 11 8.37 -9.89 4.91
CA ARG A 11 9.80 -9.56 5.01
C ARG A 11 10.22 -8.51 4.00
N GLU A 12 9.72 -8.63 2.77
CA GLU A 12 10.05 -7.70 1.70
C GLU A 12 9.44 -6.32 1.99
N ILE A 13 8.21 -6.30 2.48
CA ILE A 13 7.52 -5.07 2.85
C ILE A 13 8.29 -4.37 3.97
N SER A 14 8.67 -5.10 4.99
CA SER A 14 9.45 -4.56 6.11
C SER A 14 10.78 -3.98 5.64
N ALA A 15 11.50 -4.71 4.78
CA ALA A 15 12.78 -4.26 4.25
C ALA A 15 12.63 -3.00 3.40
N THR A 16 11.59 -2.94 2.58
CA THR A 16 11.33 -1.79 1.72
C THR A 16 11.04 -0.54 2.55
N ILE A 17 10.20 -0.67 3.58
CA ILE A 17 9.87 0.45 4.46
C ILE A 17 11.10 0.93 5.22
N GLU A 18 11.89 0.00 5.77
CA GLU A 18 13.10 0.35 6.51
C GLU A 18 14.13 1.04 5.62
N THR A 19 14.28 0.57 4.37
CA THR A 19 15.19 1.19 3.40
C THR A 19 14.74 2.61 3.09
N ALA A 20 13.44 2.82 2.89
CA ALA A 20 12.89 4.15 2.63
C ALA A 20 13.15 5.10 3.79
N ARG A 21 12.99 4.62 5.03
CA ARG A 21 13.24 5.45 6.21
C ARG A 21 14.70 5.88 6.30
N LYS A 22 15.63 5.00 5.96
CA LYS A 22 17.06 5.31 5.99
C LYS A 22 17.44 6.27 4.88
N LYS A 23 16.86 6.10 3.71
CA LYS A 23 17.18 6.94 2.55
C LYS A 23 16.57 8.33 2.66
N TYR A 24 15.40 8.43 3.27
CA TYR A 24 14.66 9.69 3.39
C TYR A 24 14.29 9.97 4.86
N PRO A 25 15.28 10.23 5.71
CA PRO A 25 15.03 10.32 7.17
C PRO A 25 14.14 11.50 7.57
N ASN A 26 14.00 12.50 6.71
CA ASN A 26 13.19 13.70 7.00
C ASN A 26 11.82 13.67 6.32
N LYS A 27 11.44 12.54 5.74
CA LYS A 27 10.15 12.40 5.06
C LYS A 27 9.30 11.34 5.74
N ASP A 28 7.99 11.53 5.71
CA ASP A 28 7.06 10.49 6.14
C ASP A 28 7.06 9.35 5.12
N VAL A 29 6.89 8.13 5.60
CA VAL A 29 6.77 6.96 4.73
C VAL A 29 5.30 6.58 4.64
N VAL A 30 4.76 6.63 3.43
CA VAL A 30 3.38 6.25 3.14
C VAL A 30 3.42 4.93 2.38
N ALA A 31 2.84 3.89 2.96
CA ALA A 31 2.77 2.58 2.33
C ALA A 31 1.41 2.41 1.67
N VAL A 32 1.41 2.08 0.37
CA VAL A 32 0.21 1.71 -0.38
C VAL A 32 0.43 0.26 -0.82
N PHE A 33 -0.37 -0.65 -0.29
CA PHE A 33 -0.13 -2.08 -0.48
C PHE A 33 -1.38 -2.78 -0.99
N GLN A 34 -1.21 -3.65 -1.98
CA GLN A 34 -2.24 -4.56 -2.44
C GLN A 34 -1.85 -6.00 -2.12
N PRO A 35 -2.58 -6.67 -1.20
CA PRO A 35 -2.35 -8.09 -0.94
C PRO A 35 -2.66 -8.93 -2.19
N HIS A 36 -1.90 -10.00 -2.38
CA HIS A 36 -2.08 -10.92 -3.49
C HIS A 36 -2.63 -12.23 -2.96
N THR A 37 -3.78 -12.65 -3.44
CA THR A 37 -4.56 -13.84 -3.09
C THR A 37 -5.03 -13.90 -1.63
N PHE A 38 -6.20 -14.50 -1.43
CA PHE A 38 -6.77 -14.69 -0.09
C PHE A 38 -5.93 -15.63 0.76
N SER A 39 -5.49 -16.74 0.17
CA SER A 39 -4.75 -17.77 0.90
C SER A 39 -3.50 -17.21 1.56
N ARG A 40 -2.72 -16.46 0.79
CA ARG A 40 -1.48 -15.88 1.29
C ARG A 40 -1.75 -14.79 2.32
N THR A 41 -2.75 -13.94 2.06
CA THR A 41 -3.09 -12.86 2.98
C THR A 41 -3.54 -13.42 4.31
N GLN A 42 -4.37 -14.46 4.29
CA GLN A 42 -4.86 -15.09 5.51
C GLN A 42 -3.73 -15.77 6.29
N ALA A 43 -2.84 -16.47 5.59
CA ALA A 43 -1.74 -17.18 6.23
C ALA A 43 -0.76 -16.26 6.95
N PHE A 44 -0.58 -15.03 6.45
CA PHE A 44 0.40 -14.09 6.98
C PHE A 44 -0.23 -12.78 7.47
N LEU A 45 -1.49 -12.82 7.87
CA LEU A 45 -2.26 -11.62 8.20
C LEU A 45 -1.58 -10.75 9.26
N ASP A 46 -1.16 -11.36 10.37
CA ASP A 46 -0.51 -10.63 11.45
C ASP A 46 0.88 -10.12 11.05
N GLU A 47 1.61 -10.91 10.27
CA GLU A 47 2.93 -10.52 9.78
C GLU A 47 2.84 -9.35 8.81
N PHE A 48 1.81 -9.32 7.95
CA PHE A 48 1.56 -8.18 7.08
C PHE A 48 1.26 -6.93 7.90
N ALA A 49 0.43 -7.06 8.92
CA ALA A 49 0.08 -5.94 9.78
C ALA A 49 1.32 -5.39 10.49
N ASP A 50 2.15 -6.26 11.04
CA ASP A 50 3.38 -5.86 11.72
C ASP A 50 4.34 -5.13 10.77
N ALA A 51 4.53 -5.67 9.57
CA ALA A 51 5.44 -5.10 8.59
C ALA A 51 4.95 -3.71 8.13
N LEU A 52 3.68 -3.61 7.78
CA LEU A 52 3.10 -2.36 7.31
C LEU A 52 3.04 -1.29 8.38
N SER A 53 2.89 -1.68 9.63
CA SER A 53 2.84 -0.73 10.76
C SER A 53 4.14 0.04 10.95
N LYS A 54 5.23 -0.35 10.29
CA LYS A 54 6.49 0.39 10.32
C LYS A 54 6.42 1.68 9.51
N ALA A 55 5.46 1.82 8.63
CA ALA A 55 5.24 3.06 7.89
C ALA A 55 4.49 4.08 8.74
N ASP A 56 4.59 5.34 8.38
CA ASP A 56 3.88 6.41 9.09
C ASP A 56 2.39 6.42 8.73
N HIS A 57 2.07 6.09 7.49
CA HIS A 57 0.69 6.02 6.99
C HIS A 57 0.55 4.79 6.12
N VAL A 58 -0.60 4.12 6.21
CA VAL A 58 -0.85 2.88 5.47
C VAL A 58 -2.19 2.97 4.74
N PHE A 59 -2.16 2.69 3.44
CA PHE A 59 -3.35 2.56 2.61
C PHE A 59 -3.35 1.17 1.98
N LEU A 60 -4.51 0.54 1.96
CA LEU A 60 -4.65 -0.84 1.49
C LEU A 60 -5.63 -0.91 0.34
N CYS A 61 -5.26 -1.66 -0.69
CA CYS A 61 -6.13 -1.94 -1.83
C CYS A 61 -6.85 -3.27 -1.59
N GLU A 62 -7.96 -3.48 -2.30
CA GLU A 62 -8.65 -4.77 -2.27
C GLU A 62 -7.68 -5.89 -2.61
N ILE A 63 -7.90 -7.07 -2.03
CA ILE A 63 -7.04 -8.23 -2.26
C ILE A 63 -7.12 -8.62 -3.73
N PHE A 64 -5.96 -8.69 -4.40
CA PHE A 64 -5.91 -9.12 -5.78
C PHE A 64 -6.38 -10.57 -5.90
N GLY A 65 -7.27 -10.82 -6.86
CA GLY A 65 -7.84 -12.15 -7.03
C GLY A 65 -9.07 -12.43 -6.16
N SER A 66 -9.54 -11.44 -5.43
CA SER A 66 -10.69 -11.60 -4.51
C SER A 66 -11.95 -12.12 -5.20
N ILE A 67 -12.16 -11.74 -6.45
CA ILE A 67 -13.33 -12.20 -7.22
C ILE A 67 -13.25 -13.68 -7.51
N ARG A 68 -12.04 -14.22 -7.72
CA ARG A 68 -11.83 -15.62 -8.07
C ARG A 68 -11.80 -16.55 -6.86
N GLU A 69 -11.28 -16.05 -5.75
CA GLU A 69 -11.05 -16.88 -4.57
C GLU A 69 -12.04 -16.58 -3.44
N ASN A 70 -13.10 -15.89 -3.72
CA ASN A 70 -14.03 -15.42 -2.69
C ASN A 70 -14.58 -16.57 -1.86
N THR A 71 -13.97 -16.82 -0.71
CA THR A 71 -14.40 -17.80 0.26
C THR A 71 -15.40 -17.22 1.27
N GLY A 72 -15.59 -15.91 1.22
CA GLY A 72 -16.54 -15.20 2.07
C GLY A 72 -16.07 -14.93 3.49
N GLU A 73 -14.88 -15.39 3.87
CA GLU A 73 -14.42 -15.25 5.25
C GLU A 73 -13.44 -14.11 5.47
N LEU A 74 -12.47 -13.94 4.57
CA LEU A 74 -11.45 -12.90 4.71
C LEU A 74 -11.72 -11.74 3.77
N THR A 75 -11.63 -10.52 4.29
CA THR A 75 -11.71 -9.30 3.48
C THR A 75 -10.53 -8.40 3.81
N ILE A 76 -10.30 -7.40 2.96
CA ILE A 76 -9.27 -6.40 3.24
C ILE A 76 -9.54 -5.68 4.57
N GLN A 77 -10.78 -5.63 5.00
CA GLN A 77 -11.14 -5.01 6.27
C GLN A 77 -10.48 -5.71 7.46
N ASP A 78 -10.25 -7.00 7.36
CA ASP A 78 -9.55 -7.74 8.42
C ASP A 78 -8.13 -7.23 8.61
N LEU A 79 -7.46 -6.89 7.53
CA LEU A 79 -6.11 -6.31 7.60
C LEU A 79 -6.18 -4.86 8.08
N ILE A 80 -7.13 -4.08 7.59
CA ILE A 80 -7.32 -2.69 8.02
C ILE A 80 -7.54 -2.62 9.52
N ASN A 81 -8.32 -3.54 10.06
CA ASN A 81 -8.62 -3.57 11.50
C ASN A 81 -7.40 -3.85 12.36
N ARG A 82 -6.35 -4.42 11.79
CA ARG A 82 -5.12 -4.74 12.51
C ARG A 82 -4.07 -3.65 12.45
N ILE A 83 -4.28 -2.63 11.65
CA ILE A 83 -3.33 -1.54 11.47
C ILE A 83 -4.01 -0.21 11.81
N ASP A 84 -3.61 0.39 12.91
CA ASP A 84 -4.20 1.65 13.36
C ASP A 84 -3.98 2.74 12.32
N GLY A 85 -5.06 3.45 12.00
CA GLY A 85 -5.01 4.57 11.07
C GLY A 85 -4.93 4.20 9.60
N SER A 86 -4.98 2.91 9.27
CA SER A 86 -4.99 2.49 7.87
C SER A 86 -6.37 2.68 7.25
N ALA A 87 -6.40 2.77 5.92
CA ALA A 87 -7.64 2.99 5.18
C ALA A 87 -7.59 2.30 3.83
N LEU A 88 -8.75 2.00 3.29
CA LEU A 88 -8.88 1.44 1.95
C LEU A 88 -8.61 2.53 0.91
N ILE A 89 -7.95 2.17 -0.17
CA ILE A 89 -7.69 3.08 -1.29
C ILE A 89 -7.95 2.37 -2.61
N ASP A 90 -8.46 3.11 -3.59
CA ASP A 90 -8.62 2.62 -4.97
C ASP A 90 -8.34 3.77 -5.95
N GLU A 91 -8.50 3.50 -7.25
CA GLU A 91 -8.23 4.50 -8.28
C GLU A 91 -9.09 5.76 -8.13
N ASN A 92 -10.26 5.64 -7.54
CA ASN A 92 -11.19 6.76 -7.37
C ASN A 92 -10.92 7.58 -6.13
N SER A 93 -10.11 7.09 -5.20
CA SER A 93 -9.82 7.76 -3.94
C SER A 93 -8.35 8.14 -3.77
N ILE A 94 -7.58 8.18 -4.85
CA ILE A 94 -6.16 8.53 -4.81
C ILE A 94 -5.90 9.96 -4.33
N ASP A 95 -6.93 10.79 -4.30
CA ASP A 95 -6.84 12.16 -3.80
C ASP A 95 -6.27 12.24 -2.39
N VAL A 96 -6.51 11.19 -1.59
CA VAL A 96 -6.02 11.16 -0.21
C VAL A 96 -4.50 11.21 -0.13
N LEU A 97 -3.80 10.82 -1.21
CA LEU A 97 -2.35 10.84 -1.25
C LEU A 97 -1.78 12.23 -1.52
N GLU A 98 -2.58 13.15 -2.04
CA GLU A 98 -2.12 14.50 -2.37
C GLU A 98 -1.73 15.33 -1.15
N LYS A 99 -2.27 15.00 0.01
CA LYS A 99 -1.97 15.74 1.23
C LYS A 99 -0.56 15.43 1.78
N PHE A 100 0.10 14.40 1.26
CA PHE A 100 1.42 14.00 1.73
C PHE A 100 2.50 14.63 0.86
N ASP A 101 2.74 15.93 1.06
CA ASP A 101 3.70 16.69 0.24
C ASP A 101 5.14 16.33 0.52
N ASN A 102 5.47 16.04 1.78
CA ASN A 102 6.84 15.73 2.17
C ASN A 102 6.94 14.27 2.58
N ALA A 103 6.69 13.37 1.64
CA ALA A 103 6.61 11.95 1.91
C ALA A 103 7.24 11.11 0.81
N VAL A 104 7.63 9.89 1.20
CA VAL A 104 7.96 8.82 0.27
C VAL A 104 6.74 7.92 0.20
N ILE A 105 6.18 7.77 -0.99
CA ILE A 105 5.00 6.92 -1.20
C ILE A 105 5.47 5.62 -1.84
N LEU A 106 5.29 4.51 -1.14
CA LEU A 106 5.71 3.20 -1.58
C LEU A 106 4.50 2.43 -2.12
N PHE A 107 4.50 2.14 -3.41
CA PHE A 107 3.47 1.32 -4.03
C PHE A 107 3.97 -0.11 -4.08
N MET A 108 3.44 -0.97 -3.22
CA MET A 108 3.93 -2.34 -3.03
C MET A 108 2.88 -3.36 -3.37
N GLY A 109 3.32 -4.48 -3.91
CA GLY A 109 2.47 -5.59 -4.25
C GLY A 109 2.57 -5.98 -5.71
N ALA A 110 1.68 -6.87 -6.12
CA ALA A 110 1.57 -7.33 -7.50
C ALA A 110 0.13 -7.12 -7.97
N GLY A 111 -0.07 -7.07 -9.28
CA GLY A 111 -1.42 -6.93 -9.84
C GLY A 111 -1.83 -5.49 -10.03
N ASP A 112 -2.98 -5.11 -9.49
CA ASP A 112 -3.60 -3.82 -9.79
C ASP A 112 -2.94 -2.61 -9.14
N ILE A 113 -1.97 -2.82 -8.26
CA ILE A 113 -1.28 -1.71 -7.59
C ILE A 113 -0.65 -0.73 -8.59
N GLN A 114 -0.20 -1.22 -9.73
CA GLN A 114 0.37 -0.37 -10.76
C GLN A 114 -0.64 0.60 -11.36
N LYS A 115 -1.90 0.20 -11.42
CA LYS A 115 -2.98 1.08 -11.91
C LYS A 115 -3.19 2.25 -10.95
N ILE A 116 -3.14 1.98 -9.66
CA ILE A 116 -3.27 3.00 -8.63
C ILE A 116 -2.11 3.98 -8.70
N GLN A 117 -0.90 3.47 -8.86
CA GLN A 117 0.29 4.29 -8.99
C GLN A 117 0.21 5.20 -10.21
N ARG A 118 -0.19 4.66 -11.36
CA ARG A 118 -0.33 5.44 -12.59
C ARG A 118 -1.37 6.54 -12.45
N ALA A 119 -2.52 6.21 -11.84
CA ALA A 119 -3.57 7.19 -11.61
C ALA A 119 -3.06 8.36 -10.76
N TYR A 120 -2.27 8.07 -9.74
CA TYR A 120 -1.68 9.09 -8.90
C TYR A 120 -0.64 9.92 -9.67
N GLU A 121 0.23 9.27 -10.44
CA GLU A 121 1.25 9.95 -11.25
C GLU A 121 0.62 10.89 -12.27
N GLU A 122 -0.44 10.47 -12.93
CA GLU A 122 -1.16 11.31 -13.88
C GLU A 122 -1.75 12.54 -13.20
N LYS A 123 -2.29 12.36 -12.01
CA LYS A 123 -2.88 13.47 -11.26
C LYS A 123 -1.84 14.48 -10.84
N ILE A 124 -0.69 14.02 -10.35
CA ILE A 124 0.42 14.89 -9.99
C ILE A 124 0.98 15.60 -11.23
N GLY A 125 1.13 14.86 -12.32
CA GLY A 125 1.63 15.41 -13.58
C GLY A 125 0.75 16.53 -14.09
N MET A 126 -0.56 16.35 -14.02
CA MET A 126 -1.51 17.40 -14.39
C MET A 126 -1.38 18.62 -13.50
N SER A 127 -1.16 18.41 -12.20
CA SER A 127 -1.00 19.51 -11.25
C SER A 127 0.28 20.28 -11.47
N LYS A 128 1.36 19.62 -11.93
CA LYS A 128 2.67 20.25 -12.13
C LYS A 128 2.79 21.04 -13.42
N GLU A 129 1.94 20.78 -14.38
CA GLU A 129 1.97 21.49 -15.66
C GLU A 129 1.37 22.88 -15.59
N PHE A 130 0.78 23.19 -14.46
CA PHE A 130 0.17 24.48 -14.20
C PHE A 130 0.92 25.23 -13.13
#